data_6004d02aaf7fd964fecbd8ee6de4d155
#
_entry.id   6004d02aaf7fd964fecbd8ee6de4d155
#
_cell.length_a   1.000
_cell.length_b   1.000
_cell.length_c   1.000
_cell.angle_alpha   90.00
_cell.angle_beta   90.00
_cell.angle_gamma   90.00
#
_symmetry.space_group_name_H-M   'P 1'
#
loop_
_entity.id
_entity.type
_entity.pdbx_description
1 polymer ?
#
loop_
_entity_poly.entity_id
_entity_poly.type
_entity_poly.pdbx_seq_one_letter_code
_entity_poly.pdbx_strand_id
1 'polypeptide(L)'
;MENLGRSFSFMFEDEDWFQKILIGAAFCLLSLVLIGIPFVLGYLLQVARQSSHGKELPLPAWDNLGDKFVSGLLFFVIGILYSIPLTIIYFILVFIPCIGWLAIIFIGMSFALILPYIAVRFARTGNFGDAFDLSGMWGFLKANLGNLLIVWVMSILFHILAWFGLLALLIGVLFTYFWAQLAVYYLYGRVVYEAERTGIPTAVANT
;
A
#
# COMPACT_ATOMS: atom_id res chain seq x y z
N MET A 1 -16.87 5.80 0.99
CA MET A 1 -16.07 5.39 -0.19
C MET A 1 -17.01 5.13 -1.37
N GLU A 2 -17.23 6.15 -2.15
CA GLU A 2 -17.95 6.05 -3.42
C GLU A 2 -17.03 5.37 -4.44
N ASN A 3 -17.52 4.37 -5.18
CA ASN A 3 -16.82 3.68 -6.25
C ASN A 3 -15.68 2.70 -5.86
N LEU A 4 -15.92 1.80 -4.90
CA LEU A 4 -15.03 0.66 -4.66
C LEU A 4 -14.81 -0.20 -5.92
N GLY A 5 -15.85 -0.33 -6.76
CA GLY A 5 -15.76 -1.04 -8.03
C GLY A 5 -14.67 -0.51 -8.97
N ARG A 6 -14.39 0.80 -8.91
CA ARG A 6 -13.35 1.40 -9.73
C ARG A 6 -11.94 0.93 -9.37
N SER A 7 -11.71 0.47 -8.14
CA SER A 7 -10.40 -0.10 -7.76
C SER A 7 -10.02 -1.36 -8.53
N PHE A 8 -11.00 -2.05 -9.12
CA PHE A 8 -10.76 -3.22 -9.99
C PHE A 8 -10.46 -2.84 -11.43
N SER A 9 -11.01 -1.73 -11.91
CA SER A 9 -11.03 -1.42 -13.36
C SER A 9 -10.19 -0.21 -13.77
N PHE A 10 -9.87 0.72 -12.84
CA PHE A 10 -9.21 1.99 -13.19
C PHE A 10 -7.95 1.82 -14.04
N MET A 11 -7.21 0.76 -13.82
CA MET A 11 -5.97 0.52 -14.56
C MET A 11 -6.20 0.12 -16.01
N PHE A 12 -7.34 -0.54 -16.31
CA PHE A 12 -7.70 -0.94 -17.67
C PHE A 12 -8.23 0.22 -18.52
N GLU A 13 -8.52 1.37 -17.90
CA GLU A 13 -8.92 2.61 -18.58
C GLU A 13 -7.69 3.39 -19.12
N ASP A 14 -6.47 3.04 -18.68
CA ASP A 14 -5.22 3.65 -19.16
C ASP A 14 -4.81 3.03 -20.52
N GLU A 15 -4.48 3.84 -21.51
CA GLU A 15 -4.14 3.36 -22.87
C GLU A 15 -2.93 2.39 -22.86
N ASP A 16 -1.97 2.60 -21.97
CA ASP A 16 -0.74 1.81 -21.85
C ASP A 16 -0.79 0.78 -20.71
N TRP A 17 -1.97 0.45 -20.20
CA TRP A 17 -2.12 -0.40 -19.01
C TRP A 17 -1.36 -1.72 -19.11
N PHE A 18 -1.43 -2.37 -20.27
CA PHE A 18 -0.78 -3.67 -20.47
C PHE A 18 0.74 -3.58 -20.35
N GLN A 19 1.34 -2.58 -21.02
CA GLN A 19 2.78 -2.34 -20.94
C GLN A 19 3.21 -1.99 -19.51
N LYS A 20 2.46 -1.14 -18.82
CA LYS A 20 2.75 -0.73 -17.45
C LYS A 20 2.69 -1.91 -16.47
N ILE A 21 1.70 -2.79 -16.62
CA ILE A 21 1.59 -4.00 -15.79
C ILE A 21 2.68 -5.00 -16.14
N LEU A 22 3.02 -5.18 -17.43
CA LEU A 22 4.09 -6.07 -17.87
C LEU A 22 5.45 -5.66 -17.26
N ILE A 23 5.79 -4.38 -17.32
CA ILE A 23 7.01 -3.84 -16.70
C ILE A 23 6.97 -4.05 -15.18
N GLY A 24 5.83 -3.78 -14.54
CA GLY A 24 5.64 -4.02 -13.11
C GLY A 24 5.84 -5.48 -12.72
N ALA A 25 5.30 -6.42 -13.50
CA ALA A 25 5.49 -7.86 -13.29
C ALA A 25 6.97 -8.27 -13.45
N ALA A 26 7.69 -7.66 -14.41
CA ALA A 26 9.13 -7.88 -14.55
C ALA A 26 9.91 -7.39 -13.31
N PHE A 27 9.57 -6.23 -12.76
CA PHE A 27 10.16 -5.77 -11.50
C PHE A 27 9.74 -6.63 -10.30
N CYS A 28 8.51 -7.20 -10.28
CA CYS A 28 8.11 -8.20 -9.29
C CYS A 28 8.97 -9.46 -9.38
N LEU A 29 9.32 -9.91 -10.59
CA LEU A 29 10.26 -11.02 -10.77
C LEU A 29 11.66 -10.66 -10.23
N LEU A 30 12.17 -9.47 -10.53
CA LEU A 30 13.45 -8.97 -9.99
C LEU A 30 13.40 -8.78 -8.46
N SER A 31 12.22 -8.70 -7.86
CA SER A 31 12.06 -8.64 -6.41
C SER A 31 12.43 -9.94 -5.71
N LEU A 32 12.48 -11.07 -6.41
CA LEU A 32 13.00 -12.35 -5.88
C LEU A 32 14.49 -12.26 -5.50
N VAL A 33 15.23 -11.38 -6.17
CA VAL A 33 16.63 -11.07 -5.85
C VAL A 33 16.78 -9.71 -5.14
N LEU A 34 15.70 -9.21 -4.54
CA LEU A 34 15.56 -7.96 -3.76
C LEU A 34 15.75 -6.67 -4.57
N ILE A 35 16.31 -6.72 -5.77
CA ILE A 35 16.61 -5.53 -6.59
C ILE A 35 15.31 -4.86 -7.09
N GLY A 36 14.28 -5.63 -7.38
CA GLY A 36 13.00 -5.12 -7.88
C GLY A 36 12.15 -4.42 -6.82
N ILE A 37 12.32 -4.76 -5.54
CA ILE A 37 11.49 -4.25 -4.45
C ILE A 37 11.41 -2.71 -4.43
N PRO A 38 12.51 -1.95 -4.46
CA PRO A 38 12.45 -0.50 -4.46
C PRO A 38 11.68 0.08 -5.65
N PHE A 39 11.85 -0.49 -6.84
CA PHE A 39 11.13 -0.02 -8.04
C PHE A 39 9.63 -0.23 -7.93
N VAL A 40 9.20 -1.42 -7.49
CA VAL A 40 7.78 -1.74 -7.28
C VAL A 40 7.18 -0.82 -6.22
N LEU A 41 7.84 -0.68 -5.05
CA LEU A 41 7.35 0.18 -3.97
C LEU A 41 7.29 1.64 -4.41
N GLY A 42 8.29 2.16 -5.11
CA GLY A 42 8.29 3.53 -5.61
C GLY A 42 7.17 3.80 -6.61
N TYR A 43 6.87 2.84 -7.50
CA TYR A 43 5.74 2.93 -8.40
C TYR A 43 4.40 2.95 -7.65
N LEU A 44 4.22 2.04 -6.69
CA LEU A 44 3.00 1.96 -5.87
C LEU A 44 2.78 3.23 -5.03
N LEU A 45 3.85 3.81 -4.49
CA LEU A 45 3.78 5.11 -3.80
C LEU A 45 3.29 6.23 -4.71
N GLN A 46 3.72 6.26 -5.97
CA GLN A 46 3.21 7.23 -6.95
C GLN A 46 1.73 7.01 -7.24
N VAL A 47 1.26 5.77 -7.35
CA VAL A 47 -0.17 5.45 -7.50
C VAL A 47 -0.96 5.99 -6.29
N ALA A 48 -0.51 5.70 -5.08
CA ALA A 48 -1.14 6.18 -3.85
C ALA A 48 -1.16 7.72 -3.78
N ARG A 49 -0.05 8.38 -4.15
CA ARG A 49 0.04 9.84 -4.21
C ARG A 49 -0.95 10.42 -5.20
N GLN A 50 -0.99 9.91 -6.43
CA GLN A 50 -1.88 10.43 -7.49
C GLN A 50 -3.35 10.20 -7.13
N SER A 51 -3.69 9.02 -6.60
CA SER A 51 -5.02 8.71 -6.12
C SER A 51 -5.44 9.60 -4.94
N SER A 52 -4.52 9.95 -4.06
CA SER A 52 -4.79 10.85 -2.93
C SER A 52 -5.00 12.31 -3.33
N HIS A 53 -4.63 12.71 -4.55
CA HIS A 53 -4.97 14.00 -5.15
C HIS A 53 -6.24 13.94 -6.03
N GLY A 54 -6.95 12.83 -6.00
CA GLY A 54 -8.20 12.66 -6.74
C GLY A 54 -8.04 12.44 -8.25
N LYS A 55 -6.83 12.09 -8.73
CA LYS A 55 -6.65 11.74 -10.14
C LYS A 55 -7.49 10.52 -10.50
N GLU A 56 -8.17 10.60 -11.63
CA GLU A 56 -9.04 9.52 -12.12
C GLU A 56 -8.24 8.33 -12.65
N LEU A 57 -7.15 8.60 -13.38
CA LEU A 57 -6.23 7.61 -13.92
C LEU A 57 -4.86 7.77 -13.24
N PRO A 58 -4.64 7.13 -12.09
CA PRO A 58 -3.43 7.32 -11.29
C PRO A 58 -2.28 6.39 -11.70
N LEU A 59 -2.30 5.74 -12.87
CA LEU A 59 -1.20 4.91 -13.33
C LEU A 59 -0.04 5.80 -13.85
N PRO A 60 1.08 5.89 -13.10
CA PRO A 60 2.24 6.65 -13.55
C PRO A 60 2.93 5.93 -14.71
N ALA A 61 3.71 6.67 -15.49
CA ALA A 61 4.62 6.06 -16.45
C ALA A 61 5.82 5.41 -15.74
N TRP A 62 6.48 4.45 -16.39
CA TRP A 62 7.75 3.86 -15.93
C TRP A 62 8.95 4.70 -16.37
N ASP A 63 8.82 6.02 -16.21
CA ASP A 63 9.89 7.01 -16.35
C ASP A 63 10.58 7.25 -15.00
N ASN A 64 11.65 8.05 -15.01
CA ASN A 64 12.36 8.48 -13.78
C ASN A 64 12.59 7.32 -12.79
N LEU A 65 13.15 6.21 -13.30
CA LEU A 65 13.39 5.01 -12.48
C LEU A 65 14.28 5.30 -11.25
N GLY A 66 15.17 6.30 -11.35
CA GLY A 66 15.98 6.73 -10.21
C GLY A 66 15.14 7.24 -9.04
N ASP A 67 14.17 8.09 -9.30
CA ASP A 67 13.28 8.65 -8.27
C ASP A 67 12.40 7.55 -7.66
N LYS A 68 11.89 6.63 -8.50
CA LYS A 68 11.13 5.48 -8.03
C LYS A 68 11.97 4.57 -7.14
N PHE A 69 13.23 4.31 -7.55
CA PHE A 69 14.16 3.51 -6.75
C PHE A 69 14.43 4.15 -5.39
N VAL A 70 14.78 5.43 -5.36
CA VAL A 70 15.08 6.14 -4.10
C VAL A 70 13.88 6.19 -3.18
N SER A 71 12.71 6.60 -3.69
CA SER A 71 11.48 6.66 -2.91
C SER A 71 11.07 5.29 -2.38
N GLY A 72 11.15 4.26 -3.23
CA GLY A 72 10.81 2.90 -2.83
C GLY A 72 11.82 2.30 -1.86
N LEU A 73 13.13 2.60 -2.01
CA LEU A 73 14.15 2.18 -1.07
C LEU A 73 13.95 2.80 0.32
N LEU A 74 13.67 4.10 0.37
CA LEU A 74 13.36 4.79 1.63
C LEU A 74 12.12 4.18 2.29
N PHE A 75 11.07 3.90 1.52
CA PHE A 75 9.86 3.26 2.04
C PHE A 75 10.13 1.82 2.51
N PHE A 76 10.96 1.08 1.82
CA PHE A 76 11.42 -0.24 2.25
C PHE A 76 12.16 -0.17 3.59
N VAL A 77 13.04 0.81 3.77
CA VAL A 77 13.72 1.06 5.05
C VAL A 77 12.74 1.42 6.17
N ILE A 78 11.71 2.26 5.87
CA ILE A 78 10.63 2.53 6.82
C ILE A 78 9.95 1.23 7.24
N GLY A 79 9.64 0.35 6.29
CA GLY A 79 9.06 -0.96 6.57
C GLY A 79 9.92 -1.82 7.48
N ILE A 80 11.24 -1.86 7.24
CA ILE A 80 12.19 -2.56 8.11
C ILE A 80 12.16 -1.98 9.52
N LEU A 81 12.20 -0.66 9.68
CA LEU A 81 12.19 -0.02 10.99
C LEU A 81 10.91 -0.33 11.79
N TYR A 82 9.76 -0.39 11.12
CA TYR A 82 8.52 -0.85 11.75
C TYR A 82 8.53 -2.36 12.06
N SER A 83 9.18 -3.16 11.23
CA SER A 83 9.22 -4.61 11.42
C SER A 83 10.06 -5.03 12.64
N ILE A 84 11.08 -4.26 13.01
CA ILE A 84 11.96 -4.60 14.15
C ILE A 84 11.16 -4.73 15.46
N PRO A 85 10.44 -3.68 15.95
CA PRO A 85 9.68 -3.81 17.18
C PRO A 85 8.54 -4.83 17.07
N LEU A 86 7.88 -4.93 15.90
CA LEU A 86 6.85 -5.92 15.69
C LEU A 86 7.37 -7.35 15.79
N THR A 87 8.54 -7.62 15.21
CA THR A 87 9.19 -8.95 15.29
C THR A 87 9.52 -9.33 16.73
N ILE A 88 10.04 -8.38 17.52
CA ILE A 88 10.36 -8.62 18.94
C ILE A 88 9.08 -8.96 19.71
N ILE A 89 8.01 -8.19 19.51
CA ILE A 89 6.71 -8.40 20.14
C ILE A 89 6.15 -9.78 19.73
N TYR A 90 6.16 -10.10 18.45
CA TYR A 90 5.66 -11.38 17.93
C TYR A 90 6.47 -12.56 18.46
N PHE A 91 7.79 -12.42 18.55
CA PHE A 91 8.65 -13.45 19.13
C PHE A 91 8.28 -13.76 20.59
N ILE A 92 7.98 -12.75 21.40
CA ILE A 92 7.52 -12.93 22.77
C ILE A 92 6.14 -13.59 22.82
N LEU A 93 5.20 -13.09 22.02
CA LEU A 93 3.82 -13.53 22.03
C LEU A 93 3.63 -14.97 21.54
N VAL A 94 4.51 -15.46 20.66
CA VAL A 94 4.44 -16.84 20.14
C VAL A 94 4.55 -17.89 21.24
N PHE A 95 5.23 -17.57 22.35
CA PHE A 95 5.38 -18.47 23.51
C PHE A 95 4.19 -18.44 24.47
N ILE A 96 3.19 -17.56 24.24
CA ILE A 96 1.99 -17.47 25.05
C ILE A 96 0.83 -18.17 24.32
N PRO A 97 0.46 -19.42 24.69
CA PRO A 97 -0.59 -20.15 24.00
C PRO A 97 -1.93 -19.39 24.01
N CYS A 98 -2.71 -19.51 22.96
CA CYS A 98 -4.04 -18.92 22.76
C CYS A 98 -4.05 -17.38 22.79
N ILE A 99 -3.73 -16.76 23.92
CA ILE A 99 -3.77 -15.29 24.09
C ILE A 99 -2.73 -14.63 23.22
N GLY A 100 -1.51 -15.16 23.14
CA GLY A 100 -0.44 -14.61 22.30
C GLY A 100 -0.80 -14.65 20.80
N TRP A 101 -1.39 -15.72 20.33
CA TRP A 101 -1.82 -15.86 18.94
C TRP A 101 -2.93 -14.86 18.58
N LEU A 102 -3.92 -14.67 19.47
CA LEU A 102 -4.93 -13.66 19.29
C LEU A 102 -4.34 -12.24 19.28
N ALA A 103 -3.37 -11.97 20.16
CA ALA A 103 -2.67 -10.69 20.22
C ALA A 103 -1.86 -10.43 18.94
N ILE A 104 -1.18 -11.43 18.38
CA ILE A 104 -0.46 -11.33 17.10
C ILE A 104 -1.40 -10.92 15.96
N ILE A 105 -2.55 -11.59 15.86
CA ILE A 105 -3.56 -11.26 14.84
C ILE A 105 -4.05 -9.81 15.02
N PHE A 106 -4.37 -9.42 16.25
CA PHE A 106 -4.88 -8.08 16.53
C PHE A 106 -3.84 -6.99 16.24
N ILE A 107 -2.58 -7.19 16.61
CA ILE A 107 -1.48 -6.25 16.33
C ILE A 107 -1.24 -6.16 14.82
N GLY A 108 -1.22 -7.29 14.11
CA GLY A 108 -1.07 -7.31 12.64
C GLY A 108 -2.20 -6.58 11.94
N MET A 109 -3.44 -6.80 12.35
CA MET A 109 -4.60 -6.07 11.83
C MET A 109 -4.50 -4.57 12.12
N SER A 110 -4.13 -4.18 13.33
CA SER A 110 -3.96 -2.78 13.71
C SER A 110 -2.89 -2.09 12.86
N PHE A 111 -1.76 -2.77 12.61
CA PHE A 111 -0.71 -2.25 11.75
C PHE A 111 -1.18 -2.10 10.30
N ALA A 112 -1.92 -3.07 9.77
CA ALA A 112 -2.47 -3.00 8.43
C ALA A 112 -3.45 -1.81 8.23
N LEU A 113 -4.18 -1.41 9.27
CA LEU A 113 -5.06 -0.24 9.25
C LEU A 113 -4.29 1.10 9.23
N ILE A 114 -3.06 1.12 9.75
CA ILE A 114 -2.22 2.33 9.77
C ILE A 114 -1.40 2.48 8.46
N LEU A 115 -1.14 1.39 7.78
CA LEU A 115 -0.29 1.36 6.58
C LEU A 115 -0.72 2.36 5.48
N PRO A 116 -2.03 2.57 5.19
CA PRO A 116 -2.47 3.58 4.23
C PRO A 116 -1.99 4.99 4.56
N TYR A 117 -2.05 5.36 5.84
CA TYR A 117 -1.58 6.67 6.29
C TYR A 117 -0.08 6.83 6.06
N ILE A 118 0.71 5.84 6.49
CA ILE A 118 2.18 5.87 6.34
C ILE A 118 2.56 5.99 4.86
N ALA A 119 1.96 5.16 4.00
CA ALA A 119 2.27 5.13 2.59
C ALA A 119 1.93 6.45 1.88
N VAL A 120 0.72 6.98 2.09
CA VAL A 120 0.27 8.21 1.43
C VAL A 120 1.01 9.43 1.96
N ARG A 121 1.22 9.52 3.28
CA ARG A 121 1.95 10.63 3.87
C ARG A 121 3.37 10.68 3.33
N PHE A 122 4.10 9.58 3.39
CA PHE A 122 5.44 9.52 2.83
C PHE A 122 5.46 9.80 1.31
N ALA A 123 4.50 9.26 0.55
CA ALA A 123 4.40 9.50 -0.89
C ALA A 123 4.17 10.98 -1.24
N ARG A 124 3.45 11.73 -0.40
CA ARG A 124 3.18 13.16 -0.61
C ARG A 124 4.35 14.05 -0.20
N THR A 125 4.92 13.81 0.98
CA THR A 125 5.94 14.68 1.57
C THR A 125 7.36 14.35 1.08
N GLY A 126 7.61 13.08 0.75
CA GLY A 126 8.97 12.58 0.49
C GLY A 126 9.88 12.59 1.73
N ASN A 127 9.35 13.05 2.88
CA ASN A 127 10.13 13.19 4.11
C ASN A 127 10.05 11.90 4.94
N PHE A 128 11.21 11.31 5.19
CA PHE A 128 11.34 10.06 5.95
C PHE A 128 10.74 10.16 7.37
N GLY A 129 10.94 11.29 8.05
CA GLY A 129 10.45 11.52 9.42
C GLY A 129 8.92 11.52 9.53
N ASP A 130 8.24 11.96 8.48
CA ASP A 130 6.78 12.06 8.47
C ASP A 130 6.08 10.69 8.50
N ALA A 131 6.80 9.64 8.10
CA ALA A 131 6.30 8.27 8.20
C ALA A 131 6.17 7.79 9.66
N PHE A 132 6.74 8.50 10.63
CA PHE A 132 6.75 8.15 12.06
C PHE A 132 5.92 9.11 12.92
N ASP A 133 5.04 9.90 12.33
CA ASP A 133 4.10 10.76 13.06
C ASP A 133 2.99 9.95 13.73
N LEU A 134 3.27 9.45 14.93
CA LEU A 134 2.34 8.62 15.70
C LEU A 134 1.06 9.37 16.08
N SER A 135 1.15 10.68 16.32
CA SER A 135 -0.02 11.49 16.70
C SER A 135 -0.99 11.67 15.54
N GLY A 136 -0.46 11.97 14.34
CA GLY A 136 -1.23 12.04 13.11
C GLY A 136 -1.85 10.71 12.73
N MET A 137 -1.08 9.61 12.86
CA MET A 137 -1.60 8.25 12.63
C MET A 137 -2.79 7.93 13.52
N TRP A 138 -2.70 8.23 14.80
CA TRP A 138 -3.77 7.96 15.76
C TRP A 138 -5.02 8.80 15.50
N GLY A 139 -4.82 10.08 15.18
CA GLY A 139 -5.92 10.96 14.77
C GLY A 139 -6.62 10.46 13.51
N PHE A 140 -5.85 10.13 12.48
CA PHE A 140 -6.37 9.60 11.21
C PHE A 140 -7.11 8.28 11.39
N LEU A 141 -6.55 7.34 12.18
CA LEU A 141 -7.16 6.05 12.47
C LEU A 141 -8.54 6.21 13.10
N LYS A 142 -8.66 7.04 14.16
CA LYS A 142 -9.94 7.27 14.84
C LYS A 142 -10.99 7.89 13.93
N ALA A 143 -10.59 8.86 13.12
CA ALA A 143 -11.50 9.59 12.25
C ALA A 143 -11.98 8.77 11.04
N ASN A 144 -11.18 7.78 10.59
CA ASN A 144 -11.42 7.05 9.35
C ASN A 144 -11.58 5.54 9.52
N LEU A 145 -11.80 5.06 10.74
CA LEU A 145 -11.80 3.63 11.06
C LEU A 145 -12.70 2.81 10.11
N GLY A 146 -13.90 3.30 9.80
CA GLY A 146 -14.83 2.60 8.90
C GLY A 146 -14.25 2.44 7.48
N ASN A 147 -13.70 3.51 6.91
CA ASN A 147 -13.08 3.47 5.57
C ASN A 147 -11.82 2.58 5.57
N LEU A 148 -11.02 2.63 6.64
CA LEU A 148 -9.83 1.80 6.78
C LEU A 148 -10.15 0.32 6.87
N LEU A 149 -11.22 -0.05 7.57
CA LEU A 149 -11.71 -1.43 7.62
C LEU A 149 -12.16 -1.91 6.23
N ILE A 150 -12.83 -1.06 5.46
CA ILE A 150 -13.20 -1.38 4.07
C ILE A 150 -11.94 -1.63 3.24
N VAL A 151 -10.94 -0.75 3.31
CA VAL A 151 -9.66 -0.93 2.60
C VAL A 151 -8.95 -2.21 3.02
N TRP A 152 -8.96 -2.52 4.30
CA TRP A 152 -8.36 -3.75 4.83
C TRP A 152 -9.04 -5.01 4.27
N VAL A 153 -10.39 -5.06 4.29
CA VAL A 153 -11.16 -6.16 3.70
C VAL A 153 -10.91 -6.27 2.20
N MET A 154 -10.92 -5.14 1.49
CA MET A 154 -10.62 -5.11 0.05
C MET A 154 -9.19 -5.58 -0.24
N SER A 155 -8.22 -5.23 0.60
CA SER A 155 -6.84 -5.71 0.45
C SER A 155 -6.76 -7.24 0.54
N ILE A 156 -7.47 -7.84 1.51
CA ILE A 156 -7.56 -9.30 1.62
C ILE A 156 -8.17 -9.90 0.34
N LEU A 157 -9.28 -9.32 -0.14
CA LEU A 157 -9.94 -9.79 -1.36
C LEU A 157 -8.99 -9.74 -2.56
N PHE A 158 -8.26 -8.63 -2.77
CA PHE A 158 -7.29 -8.52 -3.86
C PHE A 158 -6.16 -9.55 -3.75
N HIS A 159 -5.67 -9.80 -2.54
CA HIS A 159 -4.64 -10.84 -2.36
C HIS A 159 -5.18 -12.25 -2.62
N ILE A 160 -6.41 -12.55 -2.22
CA ILE A 160 -7.06 -13.83 -2.56
C ILE A 160 -7.20 -13.95 -4.09
N LEU A 161 -7.67 -12.91 -4.77
CA LEU A 161 -7.79 -12.90 -6.23
C LEU A 161 -6.42 -13.05 -6.92
N ALA A 162 -5.35 -12.47 -6.34
CA ALA A 162 -4.01 -12.63 -6.89
C ALA A 162 -3.53 -14.09 -6.91
N TRP A 163 -3.97 -14.92 -5.95
CA TRP A 163 -3.64 -16.35 -5.93
C TRP A 163 -4.22 -17.13 -7.11
N PHE A 164 -5.33 -16.68 -7.71
CA PHE A 164 -5.87 -17.30 -8.93
C PHE A 164 -4.90 -17.17 -10.12
N GLY A 165 -3.94 -16.25 -10.08
CA GLY A 165 -2.87 -16.17 -11.06
C GLY A 165 -2.00 -17.44 -11.13
N LEU A 166 -2.01 -18.28 -10.08
CA LEU A 166 -1.36 -19.60 -10.12
C LEU A 166 -1.94 -20.52 -11.20
N LEU A 167 -3.22 -20.36 -11.54
CA LEU A 167 -3.87 -21.13 -12.62
C LEU A 167 -3.27 -20.83 -14.01
N ALA A 168 -2.66 -19.65 -14.17
CA ALA A 168 -1.99 -19.21 -15.39
C ALA A 168 -0.46 -19.40 -15.31
N LEU A 169 0.01 -20.45 -14.61
CA LEU A 169 1.41 -20.74 -14.31
C LEU A 169 2.06 -19.65 -13.39
N LEU A 170 3.32 -19.88 -13.00
CA LEU A 170 4.07 -18.94 -12.14
C LEU A 170 4.13 -17.50 -12.67
N ILE A 171 4.09 -17.34 -14.00
CA ILE A 171 4.09 -16.01 -14.64
C ILE A 171 2.79 -15.26 -14.34
N GLY A 172 1.64 -15.93 -14.36
CA GLY A 172 0.35 -15.31 -14.07
C GLY A 172 0.28 -14.70 -12.67
N VAL A 173 0.94 -15.32 -11.67
CA VAL A 173 0.99 -14.79 -10.30
C VAL A 173 1.65 -13.41 -10.26
N LEU A 174 2.72 -13.18 -11.01
CA LEU A 174 3.42 -11.89 -11.01
C LEU A 174 2.52 -10.76 -11.50
N PHE A 175 1.72 -11.03 -12.57
CA PHE A 175 0.77 -10.06 -13.09
C PHE A 175 -0.38 -9.79 -12.12
N THR A 176 -1.00 -10.86 -11.60
CA THR A 176 -2.14 -10.72 -10.69
C THR A 176 -1.72 -10.13 -9.34
N TYR A 177 -0.52 -10.45 -8.86
CA TYR A 177 0.03 -9.85 -7.65
C TYR A 177 0.29 -8.35 -7.84
N PHE A 178 0.95 -7.96 -8.94
CA PHE A 178 1.20 -6.55 -9.22
C PHE A 178 -0.11 -5.79 -9.41
N TRP A 179 -1.10 -6.36 -10.12
CA TRP A 179 -2.45 -5.81 -10.24
C TRP A 179 -3.12 -5.61 -8.86
N ALA A 180 -3.05 -6.60 -7.99
CA ALA A 180 -3.60 -6.50 -6.64
C ALA A 180 -2.95 -5.38 -5.83
N GLN A 181 -1.62 -5.23 -5.92
CA GLN A 181 -0.90 -4.14 -5.25
C GLN A 181 -1.31 -2.77 -5.79
N LEU A 182 -1.49 -2.62 -7.10
CA LEU A 182 -2.00 -1.38 -7.69
C LEU A 182 -3.36 -1.00 -7.11
N ALA A 183 -4.29 -1.95 -7.02
CA ALA A 183 -5.62 -1.75 -6.47
C ALA A 183 -5.57 -1.35 -4.98
N VAL A 184 -4.72 -1.99 -4.18
CA VAL A 184 -4.54 -1.68 -2.75
C VAL A 184 -3.98 -0.27 -2.56
N TYR A 185 -2.92 0.11 -3.28
CA TYR A 185 -2.31 1.44 -3.14
C TYR A 185 -3.20 2.55 -3.72
N TYR A 186 -4.01 2.26 -4.73
CA TYR A 186 -5.07 3.15 -5.18
C TYR A 186 -6.06 3.43 -4.05
N LEU A 187 -6.53 2.40 -3.35
CA LEU A 187 -7.45 2.55 -2.21
C LEU A 187 -6.80 3.33 -1.06
N TYR A 188 -5.50 3.15 -0.80
CA TYR A 188 -4.79 3.94 0.19
C TYR A 188 -4.90 5.43 -0.09
N GLY A 189 -4.65 5.84 -1.34
CA GLY A 189 -4.79 7.23 -1.74
C GLY A 189 -6.24 7.72 -1.65
N ARG A 190 -7.22 6.89 -2.05
CA ARG A 190 -8.64 7.25 -2.02
C ARG A 190 -9.17 7.50 -0.61
N VAL A 191 -8.73 6.73 0.38
CA VAL A 191 -9.13 6.95 1.79
C VAL A 191 -8.69 8.34 2.26
N VAL A 192 -7.46 8.73 1.95
CA VAL A 192 -6.94 10.05 2.33
C VAL A 192 -7.69 11.16 1.59
N TYR A 193 -7.89 11.01 0.29
CA TYR A 193 -8.66 11.98 -0.52
C TYR A 193 -10.07 12.21 0.01
N GLU A 194 -10.79 11.13 0.34
CA GLU A 194 -12.15 11.24 0.85
C GLU A 194 -12.20 11.82 2.27
N ALA A 195 -11.21 11.49 3.11
CA ALA A 195 -11.09 12.07 4.43
C ALA A 195 -10.93 13.60 4.35
N GLU A 196 -10.09 14.08 3.44
CA GLU A 196 -9.89 15.52 3.21
C GLU A 196 -11.17 16.20 2.70
N ARG A 197 -11.89 15.56 1.76
CA ARG A 197 -13.17 16.09 1.26
C ARG A 197 -14.25 16.23 2.34
N THR A 198 -14.23 15.35 3.32
CA THR A 198 -15.20 15.36 4.43
C THR A 198 -14.77 16.24 5.59
N GLY A 199 -13.68 17.00 5.45
CA GLY A 199 -13.17 17.90 6.47
C GLY A 199 -12.56 17.19 7.68
N ILE A 200 -12.26 15.91 7.56
CA ILE A 200 -11.53 15.16 8.59
C ILE A 200 -10.08 15.62 8.55
N PRO A 201 -9.51 16.11 9.66
CA PRO A 201 -8.12 16.53 9.70
C PRO A 201 -7.22 15.35 9.34
N THR A 202 -6.64 15.38 8.17
CA THR A 202 -5.51 14.52 7.84
C THR A 202 -4.28 15.38 8.09
N ALA A 203 -3.37 14.91 8.95
CA ALA A 203 -2.09 15.60 9.12
C ALA A 203 -1.27 15.65 7.80
N VAL A 204 -1.83 15.11 6.73
CA VAL A 204 -1.31 15.09 5.35
C VAL A 204 -1.68 16.36 4.57
N ALA A 205 -2.71 17.10 5.01
CA ALA A 205 -3.22 18.28 4.30
C ALA A 205 -2.31 19.53 4.41
N ASN A 206 -1.35 19.52 5.32
CA ASN A 206 -0.51 20.68 5.63
C ASN A 206 0.87 20.62 4.93
N THR A 207 1.04 19.82 3.91
CA THR A 207 2.24 19.73 3.07
C THR A 207 1.88 19.84 1.59
#